data_558f844e82b6b5de1db6d80221007779
#
_entry.id   558f844e82b6b5de1db6d80221007779
#
_cell.length_a   1.000
_cell.length_b   1.000
_cell.length_c   1.000
_cell.angle_alpha   90.00
_cell.angle_beta   90.00
_cell.angle_gamma   90.00
#
_symmetry.space_group_name_H-M   'P 1'
#
loop_
_entity.id
_entity.type
_entity.pdbx_description
1 polymer ?
#
loop_
_entity_poly.entity_id
_entity_poly.type
_entity_poly.pdbx_seq_one_letter_code
_entity_poly.pdbx_strand_id
1 'polypeptide(L)'
;MIAVSINSRLQHNKAIQTYARMLAQFLDRDELTGWLGRNSSFERNKQAIKSGVFKMHVRLLHEKPWSSHTRQSNRVCDNYLVYAQHWDIRSYYQVVALISPEAHKTVDKFLPAIIDIVESEFQVLNEQELKALLHVTA
;
A
#
# COMPACT_ATOMS: atom_id res chain seq x y z
N MET A 1 6.08 -0.14 -16.75
CA MET A 1 4.67 -0.30 -16.37
C MET A 1 4.57 -0.83 -14.94
N ILE A 2 3.74 -0.18 -14.13
CA ILE A 2 3.52 -0.57 -12.72
C ILE A 2 2.36 -1.55 -12.65
N ALA A 3 2.51 -2.62 -11.87
CA ALA A 3 1.46 -3.60 -11.62
C ALA A 3 1.21 -3.71 -10.12
N VAL A 4 -0.03 -3.52 -9.72
CA VAL A 4 -0.45 -3.58 -8.30
C VAL A 4 -1.44 -4.72 -8.12
N SER A 5 -1.12 -5.65 -7.25
CA SER A 5 -2.02 -6.71 -6.82
C SER A 5 -2.48 -6.47 -5.38
N ILE A 6 -3.43 -7.27 -4.93
CA ILE A 6 -3.92 -7.24 -3.56
C ILE A 6 -3.64 -8.59 -2.94
N ASN A 7 -3.10 -8.63 -1.72
CA ASN A 7 -2.89 -9.89 -1.00
C ASN A 7 -4.19 -10.70 -0.97
N SER A 8 -4.09 -12.00 -1.13
CA SER A 8 -5.25 -12.90 -1.26
C SER A 8 -6.25 -12.78 -0.12
N ARG A 9 -5.81 -12.42 1.08
CA ARG A 9 -6.68 -12.23 2.24
C ARG A 9 -7.64 -11.04 2.10
N LEU A 10 -7.32 -10.09 1.22
CA LEU A 10 -8.03 -8.81 1.08
C LEU A 10 -8.66 -8.61 -0.28
N GLN A 11 -8.42 -9.52 -1.23
CA GLN A 11 -8.76 -9.25 -2.64
C GLN A 11 -10.27 -9.11 -2.92
N HIS A 12 -11.12 -9.55 -2.01
CA HIS A 12 -12.58 -9.37 -2.15
C HIS A 12 -13.12 -8.14 -1.42
N ASN A 13 -12.28 -7.37 -0.75
CA ASN A 13 -12.67 -6.14 -0.07
C ASN A 13 -12.76 -5.00 -1.08
N LYS A 14 -13.97 -4.47 -1.30
CA LYS A 14 -14.23 -3.43 -2.30
C LYS A 14 -13.51 -2.12 -2.01
N ALA A 15 -13.43 -1.72 -0.74
CA ALA A 15 -12.71 -0.51 -0.36
C ALA A 15 -11.22 -0.64 -0.68
N ILE A 16 -10.62 -1.77 -0.37
CA ILE A 16 -9.21 -2.03 -0.67
C ILE A 16 -8.97 -2.09 -2.18
N GLN A 17 -9.91 -2.67 -2.95
CA GLN A 17 -9.82 -2.64 -4.42
C GLN A 17 -9.77 -1.21 -4.94
N THR A 18 -10.58 -0.31 -4.38
CA THR A 18 -10.58 1.11 -4.74
C THR A 18 -9.25 1.78 -4.40
N TYR A 19 -8.73 1.56 -3.20
CA TYR A 19 -7.43 2.11 -2.80
C TYR A 19 -6.29 1.56 -3.66
N ALA A 20 -6.32 0.26 -3.97
CA ALA A 20 -5.30 -0.36 -4.81
C ALA A 20 -5.28 0.26 -6.22
N ARG A 21 -6.47 0.56 -6.78
CA ARG A 21 -6.58 1.23 -8.07
C ARG A 21 -6.03 2.65 -8.01
N MET A 22 -6.37 3.40 -6.96
CA MET A 22 -5.82 4.75 -6.74
C MET A 22 -4.30 4.72 -6.57
N LEU A 23 -3.78 3.72 -5.86
CA LEU A 23 -2.34 3.52 -5.69
C LEU A 23 -1.67 3.25 -7.03
N ALA A 24 -2.26 2.38 -7.86
CA ALA A 24 -1.74 2.08 -9.19
C ALA A 24 -1.69 3.33 -10.07
N GLN A 25 -2.74 4.15 -10.05
CA GLN A 25 -2.78 5.42 -10.78
C GLN A 25 -1.69 6.38 -10.32
N PHE A 26 -1.47 6.46 -9.04
CA PHE A 26 -0.43 7.30 -8.46
C PHE A 26 0.97 6.81 -8.84
N LEU A 27 1.23 5.52 -8.67
CA LEU A 27 2.56 4.95 -8.93
C LEU A 27 2.90 4.92 -10.43
N ASP A 28 1.92 4.66 -11.28
CA ASP A 28 2.14 4.51 -12.73
C ASP A 28 2.05 5.84 -13.48
N ARG A 29 1.16 6.75 -13.08
CA ARG A 29 0.84 7.97 -13.83
C ARG A 29 1.02 9.26 -13.04
N ASP A 30 1.46 9.19 -11.80
CA ASP A 30 1.56 10.33 -10.89
C ASP A 30 0.22 11.05 -10.69
N GLU A 31 -0.89 10.31 -10.76
CA GLU A 31 -2.24 10.82 -10.54
C GLU A 31 -2.61 10.68 -9.06
N LEU A 32 -2.60 11.78 -8.32
CA LEU A 32 -2.87 11.80 -6.90
C LEU A 32 -4.31 12.21 -6.63
N THR A 33 -5.13 11.27 -6.14
CA THR A 33 -6.51 11.57 -5.73
C THR A 33 -6.52 12.25 -4.36
N GLY A 34 -7.66 12.82 -3.99
CA GLY A 34 -7.83 13.45 -2.67
C GLY A 34 -7.89 12.45 -1.51
N TRP A 35 -7.99 11.14 -1.76
CA TRP A 35 -8.01 10.12 -0.73
C TRP A 35 -6.65 9.55 -0.38
N LEU A 36 -5.62 9.81 -1.20
CA LEU A 36 -4.25 9.39 -0.93
C LEU A 36 -3.45 10.55 -0.34
N GLY A 37 -2.70 10.24 0.70
CA GLY A 37 -1.90 11.23 1.40
C GLY A 37 -0.42 10.91 1.41
N ARG A 38 0.24 11.26 2.51
CA ARG A 38 1.68 11.12 2.67
C ARG A 38 2.10 9.67 2.51
N ASN A 39 3.08 9.46 1.64
CA ASN A 39 3.66 8.16 1.32
C ASN A 39 5.07 8.08 1.91
N SER A 40 5.37 7.02 2.66
CA SER A 40 6.66 6.90 3.31
C SER A 40 6.99 5.44 3.65
N SER A 41 8.28 5.17 3.91
CA SER A 41 8.71 3.91 4.50
C SER A 41 8.49 3.95 6.02
N PHE A 42 8.66 2.80 6.67
CA PHE A 42 8.65 2.70 8.13
C PHE A 42 10.06 2.99 8.65
N GLU A 43 10.44 4.25 8.71
CA GLU A 43 11.82 4.70 8.98
C GLU A 43 12.42 4.13 10.26
N ARG A 44 11.59 3.86 11.28
CA ARG A 44 12.04 3.35 12.59
C ARG A 44 12.05 1.82 12.65
N ASN A 45 11.66 1.13 11.59
CA ASN A 45 11.61 -0.33 11.56
C ASN A 45 12.49 -0.85 10.43
N LYS A 46 13.71 -1.25 10.75
CA LYS A 46 14.69 -1.73 9.77
C LYS A 46 14.19 -2.94 8.99
N GLN A 47 13.47 -3.84 9.66
CA GLN A 47 12.97 -5.05 9.01
C GLN A 47 11.90 -4.71 7.99
N ALA A 48 11.00 -3.78 8.29
CA ALA A 48 9.99 -3.32 7.34
C ALA A 48 10.65 -2.70 6.10
N ILE A 49 11.69 -1.88 6.29
CA ILE A 49 12.44 -1.29 5.19
C ILE A 49 13.06 -2.40 4.32
N LYS A 50 13.73 -3.37 4.93
CA LYS A 50 14.35 -4.50 4.22
C LYS A 50 13.35 -5.34 3.47
N SER A 51 12.15 -5.49 4.01
CA SER A 51 11.08 -6.29 3.38
C SER A 51 10.36 -5.54 2.26
N GLY A 52 10.69 -4.27 2.02
CA GLY A 52 10.08 -3.46 0.98
C GLY A 52 8.68 -2.97 1.33
N VAL A 53 8.39 -2.78 2.61
CA VAL A 53 7.05 -2.39 3.09
C VAL A 53 6.97 -0.87 3.27
N PHE A 54 5.90 -0.30 2.74
CA PHE A 54 5.60 1.14 2.77
C PHE A 54 4.23 1.39 3.36
N LYS A 55 4.02 2.61 3.82
CA LYS A 55 2.70 3.08 4.27
C LYS A 55 2.30 4.34 3.52
N MET A 56 1.01 4.47 3.29
CA MET A 56 0.41 5.68 2.73
C MET A 56 -0.75 6.09 3.61
N HIS A 57 -0.77 7.34 4.06
CA HIS A 57 -1.93 7.89 4.74
C HIS A 57 -3.09 7.93 3.75
N VAL A 58 -4.27 7.47 4.16
CA VAL A 58 -5.45 7.49 3.32
C VAL A 58 -6.65 8.02 4.08
N ARG A 59 -7.52 8.79 3.40
CA ARG A 59 -8.84 9.10 3.89
C ARG A 59 -9.73 7.89 3.66
N LEU A 60 -10.60 7.58 4.61
CA LEU A 60 -11.62 6.57 4.38
C LEU A 60 -12.60 7.07 3.33
N LEU A 61 -13.18 6.17 2.54
CA LEU A 61 -13.97 6.55 1.36
C LEU A 61 -15.21 7.39 1.70
N HIS A 62 -15.73 7.28 2.94
CA HIS A 62 -16.86 8.09 3.40
C HIS A 62 -16.44 9.45 4.00
N GLU A 63 -15.13 9.66 4.20
CA GLU A 63 -14.61 10.92 4.73
C GLU A 63 -14.43 11.94 3.61
N LYS A 64 -14.28 13.19 4.00
CA LYS A 64 -13.98 14.26 3.04
C LYS A 64 -12.55 14.10 2.53
N PRO A 65 -12.33 14.09 1.20
CA PRO A 65 -10.96 14.01 0.66
C PRO A 65 -10.16 15.27 0.97
N TRP A 66 -8.83 15.15 0.93
CA TRP A 66 -7.96 16.31 1.00
C TRP A 66 -8.14 17.21 -0.22
N SER A 67 -8.01 18.50 0.00
CA SER A 67 -8.00 19.49 -1.08
C SER A 67 -6.79 19.23 -2.01
N SER A 68 -6.98 19.47 -3.30
CA SER A 68 -5.88 19.41 -4.27
C SER A 68 -4.75 20.40 -3.97
N HIS A 69 -5.03 21.44 -3.18
CA HIS A 69 -4.03 22.42 -2.76
C HIS A 69 -3.21 21.98 -1.55
N THR A 70 -3.61 20.92 -0.87
CA THR A 70 -2.82 20.37 0.24
C THR A 70 -1.69 19.51 -0.31
N ARG A 71 -0.46 19.87 0.03
CA ARG A 71 0.71 19.06 -0.39
C ARG A 71 0.58 17.64 0.12
N GLN A 72 0.98 16.67 -0.69
CA GLN A 72 0.93 15.26 -0.31
C GLN A 72 1.67 15.00 1.01
N SER A 73 2.83 15.60 1.21
CA SER A 73 3.61 15.45 2.45
C SER A 73 2.90 15.96 3.70
N ASN A 74 1.90 16.84 3.54
CA ASN A 74 1.11 17.39 4.65
C ASN A 74 -0.21 16.65 4.84
N ARG A 75 -0.52 15.68 3.98
CA ARG A 75 -1.75 14.88 4.09
C ARG A 75 -1.54 13.74 5.05
N VAL A 76 -1.73 14.00 6.32
CA VAL A 76 -1.56 13.01 7.39
C VAL A 76 -2.88 12.75 8.09
N CYS A 77 -3.07 11.51 8.50
CA CYS A 77 -4.25 11.06 9.23
C CYS A 77 -3.93 9.74 9.92
N ASP A 78 -4.92 9.15 10.55
CA ASP A 78 -4.72 7.95 11.37
C ASP A 78 -5.24 6.68 10.70
N ASN A 79 -5.14 6.63 9.36
CA ASN A 79 -5.42 5.44 8.57
C ASN A 79 -4.25 5.20 7.63
N TYR A 80 -3.74 3.96 7.57
CA TYR A 80 -2.62 3.60 6.70
C TYR A 80 -3.03 2.50 5.73
N LEU A 81 -2.78 2.75 4.44
CA LEU A 81 -2.73 1.70 3.44
C LEU A 81 -1.29 1.19 3.42
N VAL A 82 -1.11 -0.10 3.70
CA VAL A 82 0.23 -0.71 3.75
C VAL A 82 0.41 -1.54 2.49
N TYR A 83 1.53 -1.31 1.80
CA TYR A 83 1.83 -2.03 0.57
C TYR A 83 3.32 -2.35 0.50
N ALA A 84 3.67 -3.31 -0.37
CA ALA A 84 5.04 -3.74 -0.57
C ALA A 84 5.46 -3.54 -2.02
N GLN A 85 6.74 -3.27 -2.22
CA GLN A 85 7.40 -3.28 -3.52
C GLN A 85 8.26 -4.54 -3.63
N HIS A 86 8.19 -5.23 -4.76
CA HIS A 86 8.97 -6.44 -4.97
C HIS A 86 10.47 -6.13 -4.99
N TRP A 87 11.26 -7.01 -4.37
CA TRP A 87 12.71 -6.84 -4.25
C TRP A 87 13.43 -6.83 -5.59
N ASP A 88 13.08 -7.77 -6.46
CA ASP A 88 13.80 -8.03 -7.70
C ASP A 88 13.16 -7.31 -8.89
N ILE A 89 11.84 -7.32 -8.96
CA ILE A 89 11.10 -6.72 -10.08
C ILE A 89 10.29 -5.55 -9.53
N ARG A 90 10.92 -4.41 -9.49
CA ARG A 90 10.48 -3.22 -8.72
C ARG A 90 9.23 -2.54 -9.26
N SER A 91 8.76 -2.96 -10.44
CA SER A 91 7.48 -2.49 -10.99
C SER A 91 6.27 -3.22 -10.42
N TYR A 92 6.48 -4.26 -9.62
CA TYR A 92 5.41 -5.03 -8.98
C TYR A 92 5.24 -4.60 -7.53
N TYR A 93 3.98 -4.30 -7.18
CA TYR A 93 3.58 -3.89 -5.84
C TYR A 93 2.40 -4.75 -5.39
N GLN A 94 2.21 -4.86 -4.08
CA GLN A 94 1.04 -5.54 -3.53
C GLN A 94 0.52 -4.79 -2.31
N VAL A 95 -0.78 -4.54 -2.29
CA VAL A 95 -1.48 -4.02 -1.10
C VAL A 95 -1.64 -5.16 -0.10
N VAL A 96 -1.19 -4.97 1.13
CA VAL A 96 -1.14 -6.04 2.14
C VAL A 96 -1.96 -5.75 3.39
N ALA A 97 -2.32 -4.50 3.65
CA ALA A 97 -3.15 -4.16 4.81
C ALA A 97 -3.78 -2.78 4.67
N LEU A 98 -4.89 -2.61 5.36
CA LEU A 98 -5.48 -1.30 5.66
C LEU A 98 -5.65 -1.24 7.17
N ILE A 99 -4.96 -0.32 7.83
CA ILE A 99 -4.99 -0.17 9.28
C ILE A 99 -5.81 1.08 9.61
N SER A 100 -6.96 0.86 10.26
CA SER A 100 -7.91 1.92 10.62
C SER A 100 -8.85 1.40 11.70
N PRO A 101 -9.25 2.24 12.67
CA PRO A 101 -8.69 3.54 13.00
C PRO A 101 -7.38 3.42 13.81
N GLU A 102 -6.85 4.55 14.22
CA GLU A 102 -5.69 4.63 15.12
C GLU A 102 -4.44 3.92 14.57
N ALA A 103 -4.20 4.07 13.27
CA ALA A 103 -3.08 3.41 12.60
C ALA A 103 -1.73 3.74 13.23
N HIS A 104 -1.50 5.02 13.56
CA HIS A 104 -0.25 5.44 14.19
C HIS A 104 0.03 4.69 15.50
N LYS A 105 -1.03 4.44 16.27
CA LYS A 105 -0.94 3.81 17.59
C LYS A 105 -0.79 2.28 17.50
N THR A 106 -1.38 1.66 16.47
CA THR A 106 -1.52 0.21 16.38
C THR A 106 -0.62 -0.45 15.35
N VAL A 107 -0.04 0.31 14.41
CA VAL A 107 0.72 -0.25 13.29
C VAL A 107 1.87 -1.15 13.75
N ASP A 108 2.60 -0.75 14.78
CA ASP A 108 3.75 -1.54 15.28
C ASP A 108 3.34 -2.92 15.77
N LYS A 109 2.12 -3.05 16.28
CA LYS A 109 1.54 -4.32 16.70
C LYS A 109 1.32 -5.27 15.53
N PHE A 110 0.94 -4.73 14.36
CA PHE A 110 0.65 -5.53 13.18
C PHE A 110 1.85 -5.76 12.26
N LEU A 111 2.89 -4.93 12.37
CA LEU A 111 4.04 -4.99 11.47
C LEU A 111 4.73 -6.35 11.40
N PRO A 112 4.98 -7.06 12.50
CA PRO A 112 5.63 -8.37 12.41
C PRO A 112 4.86 -9.35 11.52
N ALA A 113 3.54 -9.41 11.64
CA ALA A 113 2.71 -10.27 10.82
C ALA A 113 2.69 -9.80 9.35
N ILE A 114 2.64 -8.49 9.12
CA ILE A 114 2.67 -7.91 7.77
C ILE A 114 3.99 -8.24 7.08
N ILE A 115 5.11 -8.08 7.76
CA ILE A 115 6.44 -8.39 7.24
C ILE A 115 6.54 -9.87 6.87
N ASP A 116 6.05 -10.74 7.74
CA ASP A 116 6.05 -12.18 7.48
C ASP A 116 5.24 -12.54 6.23
N ILE A 117 4.06 -11.97 6.09
CA ILE A 117 3.21 -12.17 4.90
C ILE A 117 3.93 -11.68 3.63
N VAL A 118 4.53 -10.49 3.68
CA VAL A 118 5.22 -9.92 2.52
C VAL A 118 6.40 -10.80 2.12
N GLU A 119 7.22 -11.22 3.06
CA GLU A 119 8.39 -12.03 2.75
C GLU A 119 8.03 -13.42 2.27
N SER A 120 7.04 -14.07 2.88
CA SER A 120 6.69 -15.45 2.55
C SER A 120 5.74 -15.58 1.36
N GLU A 121 4.95 -14.56 1.04
CA GLU A 121 3.91 -14.67 0.01
C GLU A 121 4.10 -13.77 -1.19
N PHE A 122 4.95 -12.76 -1.11
CA PHE A 122 5.16 -11.81 -2.20
C PHE A 122 6.61 -11.76 -2.65
N GLN A 123 7.55 -11.55 -1.74
CA GLN A 123 8.96 -11.42 -2.10
C GLN A 123 9.58 -12.69 -2.65
N VAL A 124 9.04 -13.86 -2.29
CA VAL A 124 9.51 -15.16 -2.78
C VAL A 124 9.07 -15.45 -4.21
N LEU A 125 8.14 -14.69 -4.78
CA LEU A 125 7.60 -14.95 -6.11
C LEU A 125 8.63 -14.58 -7.18
N ASN A 126 8.72 -15.42 -8.22
CA ASN A 126 9.52 -15.10 -9.40
C ASN A 126 8.68 -14.27 -10.38
N GLU A 127 9.30 -13.84 -11.49
CA GLU A 127 8.61 -12.96 -12.46
C GLU A 127 7.35 -13.62 -13.03
N GLN A 128 7.40 -14.90 -13.32
CA GLN A 128 6.28 -15.63 -13.89
C GLN A 128 5.12 -15.71 -12.90
N GLU A 129 5.41 -15.97 -11.64
CA GLU A 129 4.42 -15.99 -10.57
C GLU A 129 3.82 -14.61 -10.32
N LEU A 130 4.64 -13.56 -10.37
CA LEU A 130 4.16 -12.18 -10.26
C LEU A 130 3.21 -11.81 -11.38
N LYS A 131 3.54 -12.20 -12.62
CA LYS A 131 2.66 -11.95 -13.78
C LYS A 131 1.32 -12.66 -13.66
N ALA A 132 1.29 -13.80 -12.97
CA ALA A 132 0.08 -14.60 -12.80
C ALA A 132 -0.88 -14.04 -11.74
N LEU A 133 -0.43 -13.10 -10.91
CA LEU A 133 -1.30 -12.46 -9.93
C LEU A 133 -2.38 -11.60 -10.61
N LEU A 134 -3.53 -11.47 -9.94
CA LEU A 134 -4.58 -10.57 -10.40
C LEU A 134 -4.20 -9.14 -10.06
N HIS A 135 -3.94 -8.34 -11.08
CA HIS A 135 -3.57 -6.94 -10.91
C HIS A 135 -4.78 -6.02 -11.10
N VAL A 136 -4.83 -4.94 -10.34
CA VAL A 136 -5.86 -3.93 -10.52
C VAL A 136 -5.55 -3.10 -11.77
N THR A 137 -6.62 -2.58 -12.39
CA THR A 137 -6.51 -1.68 -13.54
C THR A 137 -6.36 -0.25 -13.03
N ALA A 138 -5.30 0.41 -13.45
CA ALA A 138 -5.06 1.81 -13.08
C ALA A 138 -6.07 2.76 -13.72
#